data_d8c87351bd2810cc9cce210738957046
#
_entry.id   d8c87351bd2810cc9cce210738957046
#
_cell.length_a   1.000
_cell.length_b   1.000
_cell.length_c   1.000
_cell.angle_alpha   90.00
_cell.angle_beta   90.00
_cell.angle_gamma   90.00
#
_symmetry.space_group_name_H-M   'P 1'
#
loop_
_entity.id
_entity.type
_entity.pdbx_description
1 polymer ?
#
loop_
_entity_poly.entity_id
_entity_poly.type
_entity_poly.pdbx_seq_one_letter_code
_entity_poly.pdbx_strand_id
1 'polypeptide(L)'
;MIYIESKSNDPRYNTALELYAFNELAEKDDVFMLWINSPCIVVGKNQNTTEEVNQKYCDDKDIKIVRRVSGGGAVYHDLNNLNYTIISSGRSGEEFDFKSFSQPVLDALDSLGVKAEFTGRNDLEIDGQKFCGNAQYVRNGRIMHHGCLMFDVDTSVLADALKVSKDKIESKGIKSVRSRVTNIKDHLPNQDMTVQDFVAALKKYMSEKYEMTDFVATKEDEAAILAIQEEKNNSWDWVYGKNPDFNIKRNRRLKTGKIEANIMVEQGVITNIKFYGDFFGVMDVEDIAKKLVGVKYQKEDIKKVLEQIDINSYFLGATLEEVVDILVD
;
A
#
# COMPACT_ATOMS: atom_id res chain seq x y z
N MET A 1 -2.12 -21.66 -11.02
CA MET A 1 -1.84 -20.53 -10.09
C MET A 1 -0.89 -21.01 -9.01
N ILE A 2 0.18 -20.29 -8.73
CA ILE A 2 1.13 -20.61 -7.65
C ILE A 2 0.54 -20.12 -6.33
N TYR A 3 0.47 -21.02 -5.32
CA TYR A 3 0.02 -20.66 -3.98
C TYR A 3 1.19 -20.54 -3.02
N ILE A 4 1.23 -19.45 -2.27
CA ILE A 4 2.23 -19.20 -1.24
C ILE A 4 1.50 -18.99 0.10
N GLU A 5 1.85 -19.78 1.11
CA GLU A 5 1.48 -19.51 2.50
C GLU A 5 2.76 -19.24 3.28
N SER A 6 2.97 -17.98 3.65
CA SER A 6 4.17 -17.64 4.42
C SER A 6 4.12 -18.29 5.79
N LYS A 7 5.22 -18.92 6.17
CA LYS A 7 5.43 -19.49 7.52
C LYS A 7 6.11 -18.52 8.48
N SER A 8 6.54 -17.35 7.96
CA SER A 8 7.16 -16.30 8.74
C SER A 8 6.11 -15.26 9.18
N ASN A 9 6.25 -14.75 10.40
CA ASN A 9 5.53 -13.57 10.85
C ASN A 9 6.41 -12.29 10.81
N ASP A 10 7.65 -12.38 10.31
CA ASP A 10 8.48 -11.17 10.14
C ASP A 10 7.96 -10.33 8.97
N PRO A 11 7.49 -9.08 9.20
CA PRO A 11 6.97 -8.23 8.14
C PRO A 11 8.03 -7.88 7.09
N ARG A 12 9.31 -7.87 7.45
CA ARG A 12 10.41 -7.59 6.53
C ARG A 12 10.62 -8.75 5.55
N TYR A 13 10.57 -9.98 6.07
CA TYR A 13 10.63 -11.19 5.26
C TYR A 13 9.40 -11.29 4.35
N ASN A 14 8.20 -11.09 4.91
CA ASN A 14 6.96 -11.24 4.13
C ASN A 14 6.86 -10.23 2.98
N THR A 15 7.26 -8.97 3.19
CA THR A 15 7.31 -7.98 2.09
C THR A 15 8.41 -8.29 1.08
N ALA A 16 9.51 -8.94 1.48
CA ALA A 16 10.54 -9.41 0.56
C ALA A 16 10.06 -10.62 -0.25
N LEU A 17 9.39 -11.59 0.37
CA LEU A 17 8.79 -12.74 -0.29
C LEU A 17 7.73 -12.31 -1.32
N GLU A 18 6.90 -11.32 -0.97
CA GLU A 18 5.93 -10.74 -1.90
C GLU A 18 6.60 -10.12 -3.12
N LEU A 19 7.67 -9.36 -2.93
CA LEU A 19 8.43 -8.77 -4.03
C LEU A 19 9.18 -9.82 -4.86
N TYR A 20 9.71 -10.86 -4.22
CA TYR A 20 10.28 -12.02 -4.90
C TYR A 20 9.23 -12.71 -5.79
N ALA A 21 8.04 -12.96 -5.25
CA ALA A 21 6.95 -13.56 -6.00
C ALA A 21 6.56 -12.71 -7.22
N PHE A 22 6.53 -11.39 -7.06
CA PHE A 22 6.26 -10.45 -8.16
C PHE A 22 7.32 -10.48 -9.26
N ASN A 23 8.61 -10.55 -8.88
CA ASN A 23 9.70 -10.49 -9.84
C ASN A 23 9.91 -11.83 -10.56
N GLU A 24 9.89 -12.95 -9.81
CA GLU A 24 10.37 -14.24 -10.29
C GLU A 24 9.26 -15.27 -10.55
N LEU A 25 8.24 -15.32 -9.69
CA LEU A 25 7.21 -16.36 -9.80
C LEU A 25 6.09 -15.94 -10.76
N ALA A 26 5.71 -14.68 -10.77
CA ALA A 26 4.67 -14.17 -11.65
C ALA A 26 5.04 -14.18 -13.15
N GLU A 27 6.31 -14.48 -13.49
CA GLU A 27 6.69 -14.79 -14.87
C GLU A 27 6.22 -16.18 -15.32
N LYS A 28 6.01 -17.08 -14.38
CA LYS A 28 5.65 -18.48 -14.63
C LYS A 28 4.14 -18.72 -14.61
N ASP A 29 3.46 -18.11 -13.66
CA ASP A 29 1.99 -18.22 -13.49
C ASP A 29 1.48 -17.13 -12.55
N ASP A 30 0.15 -16.91 -12.52
CA ASP A 30 -0.47 -16.07 -11.51
C ASP A 30 -0.17 -16.58 -10.10
N VAL A 31 -0.04 -15.66 -9.12
CA VAL A 31 0.30 -16.00 -7.74
C VAL A 31 -0.84 -15.61 -6.81
N PHE A 32 -1.17 -16.48 -5.86
CA PHE A 32 -1.98 -16.17 -4.70
C PHE A 32 -1.19 -16.43 -3.43
N MET A 33 -1.04 -15.43 -2.58
CA MET A 33 -0.26 -15.50 -1.35
C MET A 33 -1.11 -15.10 -0.15
N LEU A 34 -1.01 -15.88 0.94
CA LEU A 34 -1.56 -15.57 2.26
C LEU A 34 -0.43 -15.45 3.28
N TRP A 35 -0.50 -14.42 4.11
CA TRP A 35 0.56 -14.11 5.08
C TRP A 35 0.08 -13.27 6.26
N ILE A 36 0.70 -13.49 7.42
CA ILE A 36 0.39 -12.82 8.69
C ILE A 36 1.67 -12.20 9.23
N ASN A 37 1.59 -10.96 9.71
CA ASN A 37 2.72 -10.25 10.33
C ASN A 37 2.60 -10.23 11.85
N SER A 38 3.75 -10.26 12.52
CA SER A 38 3.87 -9.73 13.87
C SER A 38 3.53 -8.23 13.90
N PRO A 39 3.24 -7.65 15.07
CA PRO A 39 2.86 -6.24 15.18
C PRO A 39 3.79 -5.32 14.38
N CYS A 40 3.22 -4.60 13.41
CA CYS A 40 3.98 -3.70 12.55
C CYS A 40 3.12 -2.60 11.92
N ILE A 41 3.78 -1.50 11.54
CA ILE A 41 3.23 -0.49 10.64
C ILE A 41 3.83 -0.72 9.25
N VAL A 42 2.95 -0.84 8.26
CA VAL A 42 3.35 -0.90 6.84
C VAL A 42 3.03 0.42 6.18
N VAL A 43 4.06 1.21 5.90
CA VAL A 43 3.91 2.51 5.21
C VAL A 43 3.88 2.31 3.69
N GLY A 44 3.11 3.15 3.00
CA GLY A 44 3.06 3.15 1.54
C GLY A 44 4.35 3.71 0.93
N LYS A 45 4.65 3.32 -0.32
CA LYS A 45 5.86 3.70 -1.06
C LYS A 45 6.19 5.19 -0.94
N ASN A 46 5.18 6.04 -1.11
CA ASN A 46 5.36 7.49 -1.25
C ASN A 46 5.09 8.27 0.06
N GLN A 47 4.90 7.59 1.19
CA GLN A 47 4.65 8.27 2.47
C GLN A 47 5.95 8.71 3.14
N ASN A 48 5.89 9.84 3.85
CA ASN A 48 6.94 10.26 4.77
C ASN A 48 6.75 9.51 6.09
N THR A 49 7.59 8.51 6.36
CA THR A 49 7.47 7.64 7.54
C THR A 49 7.44 8.44 8.83
N THR A 50 8.30 9.45 8.97
CA THR A 50 8.42 10.25 10.19
C THR A 50 7.19 11.11 10.48
N GLU A 51 6.42 11.45 9.44
CA GLU A 51 5.16 12.20 9.58
C GLU A 51 3.95 11.30 9.81
N GLU A 52 3.99 10.05 9.33
CA GLU A 52 2.85 9.13 9.41
C GLU A 52 2.88 8.26 10.67
N VAL A 53 4.06 8.00 11.24
CA VAL A 53 4.25 7.02 12.33
C VAL A 53 4.64 7.70 13.64
N ASN A 54 4.02 7.26 14.73
CA ASN A 54 4.44 7.62 16.08
C ASN A 54 5.61 6.72 16.50
N GLN A 55 6.83 7.12 16.12
CA GLN A 55 8.04 6.33 16.35
C GLN A 55 8.20 5.92 17.79
N LYS A 56 8.03 6.87 18.75
CA LYS A 56 8.16 6.57 20.17
C LYS A 56 7.21 5.46 20.64
N TYR A 57 5.95 5.52 20.23
CA TYR A 57 4.97 4.49 20.57
C TYR A 57 5.36 3.13 19.98
N CYS A 58 5.83 3.11 18.73
CA CYS A 58 6.27 1.88 18.06
C CYS A 58 7.48 1.27 18.76
N ASP A 59 8.47 2.09 19.16
CA ASP A 59 9.66 1.62 19.89
C ASP A 59 9.28 1.07 21.29
N ASP A 60 8.42 1.78 22.04
CA ASP A 60 7.95 1.37 23.36
C ASP A 60 7.14 0.04 23.32
N LYS A 61 6.54 -0.30 22.19
CA LYS A 61 5.69 -1.50 21.99
C LYS A 61 6.30 -2.57 21.10
N ASP A 62 7.55 -2.44 20.68
CA ASP A 62 8.24 -3.33 19.73
C ASP A 62 7.43 -3.53 18.42
N ILE A 63 6.79 -2.47 17.94
CA ILE A 63 6.05 -2.47 16.66
C ILE A 63 7.03 -2.15 15.54
N LYS A 64 7.26 -3.10 14.65
CA LYS A 64 8.18 -2.92 13.52
C LYS A 64 7.61 -1.96 12.49
N ILE A 65 8.48 -1.22 11.81
CA ILE A 65 8.10 -0.32 10.73
C ILE A 65 8.73 -0.85 9.44
N VAL A 66 7.90 -1.07 8.42
CA VAL A 66 8.31 -1.53 7.09
C VAL A 66 7.65 -0.68 6.01
N ARG A 67 8.24 -0.65 4.83
CA ARG A 67 7.68 0.05 3.67
C ARG A 67 7.39 -0.92 2.54
N ARG A 68 6.17 -0.89 2.01
CA ARG A 68 5.78 -1.67 0.82
C ARG A 68 6.10 -0.93 -0.48
N VAL A 69 6.13 -1.67 -1.59
CA VAL A 69 6.40 -1.11 -2.94
C VAL A 69 5.19 -0.43 -3.57
N SER A 70 3.99 -0.67 -3.07
CA SER A 70 2.75 -0.04 -3.55
C SER A 70 2.49 1.30 -2.85
N GLY A 71 1.69 2.16 -3.47
CA GLY A 71 1.21 3.41 -2.88
C GLY A 71 0.17 3.20 -1.77
N GLY A 72 -0.57 4.26 -1.46
CA GLY A 72 -1.61 4.25 -0.43
C GLY A 72 -1.11 4.64 0.96
N GLY A 73 -2.02 4.65 1.94
CA GLY A 73 -1.76 5.05 3.33
C GLY A 73 -1.07 3.99 4.18
N ALA A 74 -0.61 4.38 5.36
CA ALA A 74 -0.04 3.47 6.35
C ALA A 74 -1.15 2.63 7.01
N VAL A 75 -0.83 1.36 7.29
CA VAL A 75 -1.71 0.39 7.95
C VAL A 75 -0.98 -0.26 9.12
N TYR A 76 -1.76 -0.72 10.11
CA TYR A 76 -1.27 -1.54 11.22
C TYR A 76 -1.64 -3.00 10.99
N HIS A 77 -0.71 -3.90 11.24
CA HIS A 77 -0.92 -5.34 11.25
C HIS A 77 -0.55 -5.93 12.61
N ASP A 78 -1.26 -6.96 12.99
CA ASP A 78 -0.92 -7.86 14.09
C ASP A 78 -1.17 -9.33 13.69
N LEU A 79 -1.04 -10.25 14.65
CA LEU A 79 -1.21 -11.70 14.38
C LEU A 79 -2.65 -12.09 14.01
N ASN A 80 -3.62 -11.21 14.18
CA ASN A 80 -5.02 -11.41 13.82
C ASN A 80 -5.43 -10.64 12.55
N ASN A 81 -4.45 -10.06 11.87
CA ASN A 81 -4.63 -9.48 10.54
C ASN A 81 -4.11 -10.45 9.48
N LEU A 82 -4.97 -10.88 8.58
CA LEU A 82 -4.56 -11.68 7.44
C LEU A 82 -4.31 -10.80 6.23
N ASN A 83 -3.15 -10.93 5.62
CA ASN A 83 -2.87 -10.29 4.35
C ASN A 83 -3.05 -11.29 3.21
N TYR A 84 -3.58 -10.81 2.10
CA TYR A 84 -3.61 -11.56 0.85
C TYR A 84 -2.94 -10.78 -0.26
N THR A 85 -2.35 -11.50 -1.20
CA THR A 85 -1.73 -10.92 -2.40
C THR A 85 -2.11 -11.76 -3.60
N ILE A 86 -2.56 -11.09 -4.66
CA ILE A 86 -2.79 -11.69 -5.98
C ILE A 86 -1.86 -10.97 -6.96
N ILE A 87 -1.05 -11.75 -7.69
CA ILE A 87 -0.17 -11.22 -8.72
C ILE A 87 -0.59 -11.85 -10.04
N SER A 88 -0.82 -11.02 -11.05
CA SER A 88 -1.18 -11.48 -12.39
C SER A 88 -0.31 -10.81 -13.43
N SER A 89 0.06 -11.58 -14.46
CA SER A 89 0.83 -11.14 -15.62
C SER A 89 -0.01 -11.20 -16.90
N GLY A 90 0.45 -10.51 -17.95
CA GLY A 90 -0.19 -10.59 -19.28
C GLY A 90 -1.51 -9.83 -19.43
N ARG A 91 -1.92 -9.02 -18.47
CA ARG A 91 -3.02 -8.08 -18.66
C ARG A 91 -2.51 -6.91 -19.51
N SER A 92 -3.15 -6.70 -20.66
CA SER A 92 -2.87 -5.56 -21.52
C SER A 92 -3.44 -4.30 -20.84
N GLY A 93 -2.58 -3.50 -20.26
CA GLY A 93 -2.93 -2.22 -19.64
C GLY A 93 -2.17 -2.01 -18.33
N GLU A 94 -1.54 -0.86 -18.21
CA GLU A 94 -0.91 -0.40 -16.97
C GLU A 94 -1.97 0.26 -16.06
N GLU A 95 -3.18 -0.30 -16.01
CA GLU A 95 -4.30 0.29 -15.27
C GLU A 95 -4.56 -0.47 -13.97
N PHE A 96 -4.88 0.30 -12.94
CA PHE A 96 -5.30 -0.23 -11.64
C PHE A 96 -6.72 -0.84 -11.76
N ASP A 97 -6.87 -2.08 -11.29
CA ASP A 97 -8.14 -2.81 -11.25
C ASP A 97 -8.40 -3.36 -9.84
N PHE A 98 -8.73 -2.46 -8.93
CA PHE A 98 -8.98 -2.84 -7.53
C PHE A 98 -10.20 -3.75 -7.37
N LYS A 99 -11.26 -3.50 -8.16
CA LYS A 99 -12.53 -4.21 -8.01
C LYS A 99 -12.41 -5.68 -8.40
N SER A 100 -11.90 -5.98 -9.60
CA SER A 100 -11.78 -7.36 -10.07
C SER A 100 -10.84 -8.20 -9.20
N PHE A 101 -9.73 -7.60 -8.73
CA PHE A 101 -8.79 -8.31 -7.85
C PHE A 101 -9.32 -8.52 -6.42
N SER A 102 -10.27 -7.70 -5.97
CA SER A 102 -10.92 -7.89 -4.66
C SER A 102 -12.08 -8.90 -4.71
N GLN A 103 -12.64 -9.16 -5.89
CA GLN A 103 -13.83 -10.01 -6.03
C GLN A 103 -13.66 -11.42 -5.45
N PRO A 104 -12.52 -12.14 -5.65
CA PRO A 104 -12.35 -13.47 -5.05
C PRO A 104 -12.44 -13.48 -3.52
N VAL A 105 -11.98 -12.41 -2.86
CA VAL A 105 -12.08 -12.28 -1.40
C VAL A 105 -13.50 -11.99 -0.97
N LEU A 106 -14.24 -11.14 -1.69
CA LEU A 106 -15.64 -10.85 -1.42
C LEU A 106 -16.50 -12.11 -1.57
N ASP A 107 -16.28 -12.89 -2.62
CA ASP A 107 -16.99 -14.13 -2.88
C ASP A 107 -16.68 -15.20 -1.78
N ALA A 108 -15.42 -15.26 -1.32
CA ALA A 108 -15.04 -16.14 -0.23
C ALA A 108 -15.74 -15.76 1.09
N LEU A 109 -15.82 -14.45 1.40
CA LEU A 109 -16.55 -13.97 2.57
C LEU A 109 -18.05 -14.26 2.48
N ASP A 110 -18.65 -14.10 1.29
CA ASP A 110 -20.06 -14.45 1.06
C ASP A 110 -20.32 -15.94 1.32
N SER A 111 -19.39 -16.82 0.93
CA SER A 111 -19.48 -18.27 1.23
C SER A 111 -19.41 -18.60 2.72
N LEU A 112 -18.83 -17.70 3.53
CA LEU A 112 -18.77 -17.78 4.99
C LEU A 112 -19.96 -17.08 5.68
N GLY A 113 -20.91 -16.54 4.90
CA GLY A 113 -22.10 -15.85 5.40
C GLY A 113 -21.88 -14.38 5.73
N VAL A 114 -20.76 -13.78 5.32
CA VAL A 114 -20.44 -12.35 5.52
C VAL A 114 -20.68 -11.58 4.24
N LYS A 115 -21.63 -10.64 4.26
CA LYS A 115 -21.92 -9.75 3.13
C LYS A 115 -20.98 -8.55 3.18
N ALA A 116 -20.12 -8.45 2.20
CA ALA A 116 -19.14 -7.38 2.07
C ALA A 116 -19.19 -6.76 0.66
N GLU A 117 -18.76 -5.53 0.54
CA GLU A 117 -18.78 -4.81 -0.73
C GLU A 117 -17.50 -4.01 -0.96
N PHE A 118 -17.19 -3.79 -2.24
CA PHE A 118 -16.11 -2.89 -2.65
C PHE A 118 -16.65 -1.46 -2.66
N THR A 119 -15.96 -0.54 -1.96
CA THR A 119 -16.37 0.85 -1.83
C THR A 119 -15.24 1.82 -2.15
N GLY A 120 -15.63 3.03 -2.56
CA GLY A 120 -14.68 4.11 -2.82
C GLY A 120 -13.64 3.75 -3.87
N ARG A 121 -12.37 3.97 -3.52
CA ARG A 121 -11.23 3.75 -4.40
C ARG A 121 -10.61 2.35 -4.25
N ASN A 122 -10.48 1.89 -3.03
CA ASN A 122 -9.67 0.72 -2.70
C ASN A 122 -10.04 0.08 -1.33
N ASP A 123 -11.23 0.31 -0.83
CA ASP A 123 -11.69 -0.20 0.47
C ASP A 123 -12.70 -1.33 0.28
N LEU A 124 -12.72 -2.30 1.22
CA LEU A 124 -13.81 -3.26 1.37
C LEU A 124 -14.50 -2.98 2.69
N GLU A 125 -15.83 -3.01 2.66
CA GLU A 125 -16.68 -2.65 3.81
C GLU A 125 -17.72 -3.74 4.09
N ILE A 126 -18.08 -3.84 5.38
CA ILE A 126 -19.21 -4.58 5.88
C ILE A 126 -20.08 -3.55 6.62
N ASP A 127 -21.35 -3.43 6.25
CA ASP A 127 -22.30 -2.48 6.85
C ASP A 127 -21.78 -1.02 6.92
N GLY A 128 -21.04 -0.58 5.89
CA GLY A 128 -20.46 0.75 5.81
C GLY A 128 -19.25 0.98 6.71
N GLN A 129 -18.66 -0.08 7.27
CA GLN A 129 -17.42 -0.03 8.05
C GLN A 129 -16.31 -0.79 7.32
N LYS A 130 -15.15 -0.15 7.20
CA LYS A 130 -13.99 -0.72 6.50
C LYS A 130 -13.39 -1.86 7.30
N PHE A 131 -13.19 -3.01 6.64
CA PHE A 131 -12.42 -4.13 7.19
C PHE A 131 -11.16 -4.46 6.38
N CYS A 132 -11.02 -3.89 5.18
CA CYS A 132 -9.86 -4.12 4.34
C CYS A 132 -9.50 -2.86 3.56
N GLY A 133 -8.21 -2.57 3.48
CA GLY A 133 -7.64 -1.59 2.56
C GLY A 133 -6.75 -2.29 1.55
N ASN A 134 -6.93 -1.98 0.27
CA ASN A 134 -6.17 -2.58 -0.82
C ASN A 134 -5.17 -1.59 -1.39
N ALA A 135 -4.09 -2.12 -1.94
CA ALA A 135 -3.13 -1.36 -2.72
C ALA A 135 -2.66 -2.19 -3.93
N GLN A 136 -2.24 -1.52 -4.98
CA GLN A 136 -1.70 -2.17 -6.16
C GLN A 136 -0.33 -1.61 -6.53
N TYR A 137 0.50 -2.48 -7.07
CA TYR A 137 1.78 -2.15 -7.69
C TYR A 137 1.78 -2.69 -9.10
N VAL A 138 1.98 -1.80 -10.07
CA VAL A 138 1.98 -2.13 -11.49
C VAL A 138 3.36 -1.84 -12.05
N ARG A 139 3.96 -2.82 -12.71
CA ARG A 139 5.26 -2.66 -13.36
C ARG A 139 5.48 -3.78 -14.38
N ASN A 140 6.05 -3.45 -15.54
CA ASN A 140 6.43 -4.41 -16.59
C ASN A 140 5.28 -5.34 -17.02
N GLY A 141 4.06 -4.82 -17.16
CA GLY A 141 2.89 -5.60 -17.55
C GLY A 141 2.37 -6.58 -16.50
N ARG A 142 2.81 -6.44 -15.24
CA ARG A 142 2.34 -7.22 -14.08
C ARG A 142 1.61 -6.33 -13.10
N ILE A 143 0.60 -6.88 -12.46
CA ILE A 143 -0.16 -6.24 -11.38
C ILE A 143 0.00 -7.09 -10.13
N MET A 144 0.46 -6.50 -9.04
CA MET A 144 0.38 -7.04 -7.71
C MET A 144 -0.71 -6.27 -6.95
N HIS A 145 -1.73 -6.97 -6.53
CA HIS A 145 -2.81 -6.46 -5.70
C HIS A 145 -2.70 -7.12 -4.32
N HIS A 146 -2.66 -6.32 -3.28
CA HIS A 146 -2.65 -6.82 -1.92
C HIS A 146 -3.62 -6.04 -1.03
N GLY A 147 -4.16 -6.73 -0.03
CA GLY A 147 -5.05 -6.18 0.97
C GLY A 147 -4.79 -6.75 2.35
N CYS A 148 -5.15 -5.97 3.37
CA CYS A 148 -5.09 -6.37 4.76
C CYS A 148 -6.51 -6.60 5.30
N LEU A 149 -6.83 -7.86 5.59
CA LEU A 149 -8.12 -8.30 6.11
C LEU A 149 -8.07 -8.23 7.65
N MET A 150 -8.80 -7.29 8.23
CA MET A 150 -8.93 -7.14 9.68
C MET A 150 -9.84 -8.26 10.18
N PHE A 151 -9.23 -9.38 10.61
CA PHE A 151 -10.00 -10.53 11.08
C PHE A 151 -10.46 -10.34 12.54
N ASP A 152 -9.51 -10.09 13.47
CA ASP A 152 -9.76 -9.85 14.91
C ASP A 152 -8.68 -8.89 15.46
N VAL A 153 -8.41 -7.81 14.75
CA VAL A 153 -7.32 -6.85 14.99
C VAL A 153 -7.64 -5.96 16.18
N ASP A 154 -6.65 -5.69 17.04
CA ASP A 154 -6.77 -4.68 18.09
C ASP A 154 -6.72 -3.26 17.50
N THR A 155 -7.89 -2.72 17.21
CA THR A 155 -8.03 -1.37 16.64
C THR A 155 -7.62 -0.24 17.60
N SER A 156 -7.36 -0.55 18.90
CA SER A 156 -6.90 0.46 19.86
C SER A 156 -5.48 0.95 19.56
N VAL A 157 -4.63 0.06 19.06
CA VAL A 157 -3.23 0.33 18.72
C VAL A 157 -3.13 1.27 17.50
N LEU A 158 -4.06 1.14 16.55
CA LEU A 158 -4.03 1.86 15.27
C LEU A 158 -4.03 3.38 15.47
N ALA A 159 -4.81 3.89 16.41
CA ALA A 159 -4.92 5.32 16.68
C ALA A 159 -3.66 5.90 17.36
N ASP A 160 -2.95 5.10 18.15
CA ASP A 160 -1.77 5.54 18.89
C ASP A 160 -0.48 5.38 18.09
N ALA A 161 -0.41 4.35 17.24
CA ALA A 161 0.75 4.04 16.42
C ALA A 161 0.87 4.94 15.17
N LEU A 162 -0.24 5.44 14.64
CA LEU A 162 -0.27 6.33 13.48
C LEU A 162 -0.51 7.78 13.89
N LYS A 163 0.24 8.70 13.29
CA LYS A 163 -0.03 10.14 13.41
C LYS A 163 -1.19 10.49 12.47
N VAL A 164 -2.36 10.77 13.03
CA VAL A 164 -3.51 11.23 12.23
C VAL A 164 -3.29 12.69 11.86
N SER A 165 -3.04 13.00 10.60
CA SER A 165 -2.91 14.38 10.13
C SER A 165 -4.22 15.15 10.33
N LYS A 166 -4.13 16.46 10.68
CA LYS A 166 -5.30 17.33 10.84
C LYS A 166 -6.21 17.31 9.61
N ASP A 167 -5.63 17.27 8.41
CA ASP A 167 -6.37 17.21 7.13
C ASP A 167 -7.23 15.94 6.99
N LYS A 168 -6.78 14.79 7.53
CA LYS A 168 -7.58 13.56 7.56
C LYS A 168 -8.77 13.69 8.53
N ILE A 169 -8.61 14.46 9.60
CA ILE A 169 -9.68 14.74 10.57
C ILE A 169 -10.71 15.69 9.96
N GLU A 170 -10.26 16.76 9.31
CA GLU A 170 -11.13 17.78 8.71
C GLU A 170 -11.90 17.28 7.50
N SER A 171 -11.25 16.52 6.61
CA SER A 171 -11.86 16.03 5.36
C SER A 171 -12.90 14.92 5.55
N LYS A 172 -12.87 14.19 6.67
CA LYS A 172 -13.75 13.03 6.94
C LYS A 172 -14.70 13.20 8.13
N GLY A 173 -14.72 14.40 8.76
CA GLY A 173 -15.55 14.68 9.95
C GLY A 173 -15.01 14.01 11.23
N ILE A 174 -15.52 14.44 12.40
CA ILE A 174 -15.00 14.10 13.75
C ILE A 174 -15.34 12.65 14.19
N LYS A 175 -15.73 11.74 13.30
CA LYS A 175 -15.92 10.34 13.73
C LYS A 175 -14.56 9.70 14.01
N SER A 176 -14.41 9.09 15.18
CA SER A 176 -13.17 8.43 15.58
C SER A 176 -12.73 7.37 14.55
N VAL A 177 -11.43 7.11 14.41
CA VAL A 177 -10.91 6.05 13.53
C VAL A 177 -11.61 4.71 13.85
N ARG A 178 -11.86 4.44 15.14
CA ARG A 178 -12.55 3.22 15.63
C ARG A 178 -13.96 3.04 15.09
N SER A 179 -14.72 4.11 14.86
CA SER A 179 -16.10 4.00 14.35
C SER A 179 -16.21 3.75 12.85
N ARG A 180 -15.06 3.72 12.15
CA ARG A 180 -14.99 3.56 10.68
C ARG A 180 -14.46 2.21 10.24
N VAL A 181 -13.94 1.42 11.17
CA VAL A 181 -13.38 0.09 10.89
C VAL A 181 -14.13 -0.97 11.67
N THR A 182 -14.12 -2.18 11.16
CA THR A 182 -14.70 -3.37 11.80
C THR A 182 -13.80 -4.58 11.56
N ASN A 183 -13.93 -5.60 12.37
CA ASN A 183 -13.29 -6.88 12.16
C ASN A 183 -14.26 -7.85 11.44
N ILE A 184 -13.74 -8.70 10.57
CA ILE A 184 -14.52 -9.73 9.88
C ILE A 184 -15.18 -10.67 10.88
N LYS A 185 -14.47 -11.03 11.95
CA LYS A 185 -14.93 -11.96 12.98
C LYS A 185 -16.25 -11.52 13.61
N ASP A 186 -16.45 -10.23 13.82
CA ASP A 186 -17.68 -9.67 14.42
C ASP A 186 -18.94 -9.95 13.58
N HIS A 187 -18.77 -10.26 12.30
CA HIS A 187 -19.85 -10.51 11.33
C HIS A 187 -19.99 -11.98 10.93
N LEU A 188 -19.09 -12.86 11.41
CA LEU A 188 -19.17 -14.29 11.11
C LEU A 188 -20.30 -14.96 11.90
N PRO A 189 -21.06 -15.90 11.29
CA PRO A 189 -21.98 -16.75 12.03
C PRO A 189 -21.30 -17.60 13.10
N ASN A 190 -20.07 -18.07 12.83
CA ASN A 190 -19.24 -18.81 13.78
C ASN A 190 -18.21 -17.89 14.44
N GLN A 191 -18.49 -17.44 15.66
CA GLN A 191 -17.62 -16.55 16.45
C GLN A 191 -16.36 -17.25 17.01
N ASP A 192 -16.33 -18.59 17.01
CA ASP A 192 -15.18 -19.37 17.50
C ASP A 192 -14.10 -19.55 16.42
N MET A 193 -14.35 -19.08 15.19
CA MET A 193 -13.38 -19.14 14.10
C MET A 193 -12.10 -18.40 14.46
N THR A 194 -10.96 -19.05 14.28
CA THR A 194 -9.64 -18.43 14.43
C THR A 194 -9.15 -17.84 13.12
N VAL A 195 -8.11 -17.01 13.17
CA VAL A 195 -7.49 -16.49 11.94
C VAL A 195 -6.90 -17.61 11.09
N GLN A 196 -6.41 -18.70 11.67
CA GLN A 196 -5.92 -19.90 10.96
C GLN A 196 -7.05 -20.63 10.25
N ASP A 197 -8.22 -20.75 10.88
CA ASP A 197 -9.42 -21.34 10.24
C ASP A 197 -9.84 -20.46 9.05
N PHE A 198 -9.74 -19.15 9.19
CA PHE A 198 -10.03 -18.20 8.11
C PHE A 198 -9.03 -18.31 6.95
N VAL A 199 -7.72 -18.46 7.23
CA VAL A 199 -6.70 -18.78 6.22
C VAL A 199 -7.07 -20.05 5.47
N ALA A 200 -7.42 -21.14 6.19
CA ALA A 200 -7.81 -22.42 5.60
C ALA A 200 -9.07 -22.27 4.73
N ALA A 201 -10.06 -21.48 5.17
CA ALA A 201 -11.29 -21.23 4.41
C ALA A 201 -11.03 -20.48 3.11
N LEU A 202 -10.19 -19.43 3.14
CA LEU A 202 -9.79 -18.70 1.93
C LEU A 202 -8.99 -19.59 0.97
N LYS A 203 -8.01 -20.35 1.48
CA LYS A 203 -7.25 -21.31 0.67
C LYS A 203 -8.19 -22.29 -0.02
N LYS A 204 -9.12 -22.88 0.75
CA LYS A 204 -10.10 -23.84 0.22
C LYS A 204 -10.95 -23.22 -0.89
N TYR A 205 -11.54 -22.04 -0.63
CA TYR A 205 -12.34 -21.34 -1.63
C TYR A 205 -11.56 -21.09 -2.93
N MET A 206 -10.31 -20.60 -2.83
CA MET A 206 -9.46 -20.35 -3.98
C MET A 206 -9.11 -21.64 -4.72
N SER A 207 -8.84 -22.75 -4.01
CA SER A 207 -8.53 -24.05 -4.63
C SER A 207 -9.72 -24.70 -5.35
N GLU A 208 -10.96 -24.34 -4.99
CA GLU A 208 -12.17 -24.76 -5.69
C GLU A 208 -12.41 -23.99 -7.00
N LYS A 209 -11.82 -22.79 -7.12
CA LYS A 209 -11.95 -21.91 -8.29
C LYS A 209 -10.77 -22.00 -9.26
N TYR A 210 -9.58 -22.25 -8.73
CA TYR A 210 -8.33 -22.21 -9.49
C TYR A 210 -7.53 -23.49 -9.20
N GLU A 211 -6.92 -24.05 -10.24
CA GLU A 211 -5.90 -25.09 -10.05
C GLU A 211 -4.68 -24.44 -9.38
N MET A 212 -4.39 -24.84 -8.13
CA MET A 212 -3.31 -24.26 -7.33
C MET A 212 -2.18 -25.28 -7.11
N THR A 213 -0.93 -24.78 -7.21
CA THR A 213 0.27 -25.54 -6.88
C THR A 213 1.00 -24.84 -5.74
N ASP A 214 1.22 -25.56 -4.63
CA ASP A 214 1.93 -25.01 -3.48
C ASP A 214 3.39 -24.66 -3.86
N PHE A 215 3.83 -23.45 -3.55
CA PHE A 215 5.22 -23.02 -3.67
C PHE A 215 6.01 -23.50 -2.46
N VAL A 216 7.08 -24.22 -2.75
CA VAL A 216 8.08 -24.62 -1.75
C VAL A 216 9.41 -24.00 -2.14
N ALA A 217 9.87 -23.03 -1.33
CA ALA A 217 11.10 -22.31 -1.60
C ALA A 217 12.31 -23.26 -1.59
N THR A 218 13.13 -23.18 -2.61
CA THR A 218 14.46 -23.81 -2.65
C THR A 218 15.44 -22.98 -1.81
N LYS A 219 16.67 -23.46 -1.64
CA LYS A 219 17.73 -22.68 -0.99
C LYS A 219 18.10 -21.43 -1.77
N GLU A 220 18.02 -21.50 -3.08
CA GLU A 220 18.27 -20.40 -4.01
C GLU A 220 17.17 -19.33 -3.91
N ASP A 221 15.90 -19.77 -3.82
CA ASP A 221 14.77 -18.87 -3.60
C ASP A 221 14.90 -18.13 -2.25
N GLU A 222 15.21 -18.88 -1.18
CA GLU A 222 15.41 -18.29 0.16
C GLU A 222 16.57 -17.28 0.16
N ALA A 223 17.69 -17.59 -0.50
CA ALA A 223 18.80 -16.66 -0.60
C ALA A 223 18.42 -15.37 -1.35
N ALA A 224 17.62 -15.48 -2.41
CA ALA A 224 17.12 -14.33 -3.17
C ALA A 224 16.13 -13.48 -2.33
N ILE A 225 15.23 -14.12 -1.59
CA ILE A 225 14.28 -13.43 -0.69
C ILE A 225 15.04 -12.67 0.40
N LEU A 226 16.02 -13.31 1.04
CA LEU A 226 16.85 -12.68 2.08
C LEU A 226 17.69 -11.52 1.52
N ALA A 227 18.18 -11.63 0.30
CA ALA A 227 18.90 -10.54 -0.37
C ALA A 227 17.98 -9.31 -0.59
N ILE A 228 16.73 -9.52 -1.02
CA ILE A 228 15.72 -8.46 -1.14
C ILE A 228 15.42 -7.85 0.23
N GLN A 229 15.27 -8.68 1.26
CA GLN A 229 15.03 -8.21 2.63
C GLN A 229 16.15 -7.30 3.10
N GLU A 230 17.40 -7.68 2.90
CA GLU A 230 18.56 -6.91 3.34
C GLU A 230 18.70 -5.60 2.55
N GLU A 231 18.59 -5.65 1.24
CA GLU A 231 18.74 -4.48 0.37
C GLU A 231 17.65 -3.44 0.61
N LYS A 232 16.40 -3.85 0.84
CA LYS A 232 15.26 -2.95 0.98
C LYS A 232 14.75 -2.88 2.41
N ASN A 233 14.20 -3.96 2.92
CA ASN A 233 13.33 -3.92 4.11
C ASN A 233 14.11 -3.71 5.41
N ASN A 234 15.40 -4.02 5.42
CA ASN A 234 16.34 -3.67 6.48
C ASN A 234 17.03 -2.31 6.26
N SER A 235 16.91 -1.75 5.05
CA SER A 235 17.57 -0.48 4.71
C SER A 235 16.85 0.72 5.33
N TRP A 236 17.60 1.54 6.06
CA TRP A 236 17.11 2.83 6.54
C TRP A 236 16.64 3.73 5.39
N ASP A 237 17.40 3.77 4.30
CA ASP A 237 17.08 4.59 3.13
C ASP A 237 15.75 4.20 2.50
N TRP A 238 15.40 2.91 2.50
CA TRP A 238 14.10 2.46 2.00
C TRP A 238 12.96 2.79 2.95
N VAL A 239 13.10 2.51 4.23
CA VAL A 239 12.01 2.64 5.22
C VAL A 239 11.72 4.11 5.54
N TYR A 240 12.77 4.90 5.81
CA TYR A 240 12.65 6.31 6.19
C TYR A 240 12.96 7.27 5.05
N GLY A 241 13.77 6.84 4.09
CA GLY A 241 14.20 7.64 2.94
C GLY A 241 15.21 8.71 3.30
N LYS A 242 15.88 9.25 2.29
CA LYS A 242 16.63 10.50 2.44
C LYS A 242 15.62 11.65 2.40
N ASN A 243 15.53 12.43 3.44
CA ASN A 243 14.80 13.70 3.43
C ASN A 243 15.77 14.78 2.95
N PRO A 244 15.73 15.18 1.67
CA PRO A 244 16.56 16.29 1.20
C PRO A 244 16.12 17.59 1.88
N ASP A 245 17.05 18.52 2.07
CA ASP A 245 16.73 19.86 2.52
C ASP A 245 15.73 20.52 1.57
N PHE A 246 14.80 21.28 2.11
CA PHE A 246 13.81 22.04 1.34
C PHE A 246 13.52 23.39 2.04
N ASN A 247 13.13 24.39 1.24
CA ASN A 247 12.70 25.68 1.75
C ASN A 247 11.22 26.00 1.45
N ILE A 248 10.61 25.19 0.60
CA ILE A 248 9.19 25.30 0.27
C ILE A 248 8.54 23.93 0.49
N LYS A 249 7.44 23.92 1.26
CA LYS A 249 6.58 22.74 1.42
C LYS A 249 5.19 23.09 0.92
N ARG A 250 4.68 22.28 -0.01
CA ARG A 250 3.34 22.41 -0.60
C ARG A 250 2.59 21.11 -0.46
N ASN A 251 1.30 21.15 -0.19
CA ASN A 251 0.49 19.94 -0.18
C ASN A 251 -0.97 20.25 -0.44
N ARG A 252 -1.66 19.29 -1.04
CA ARG A 252 -3.12 19.33 -1.21
C ARG A 252 -3.69 17.91 -1.16
N ARG A 253 -4.86 17.78 -0.53
CA ARG A 253 -5.62 16.54 -0.57
C ARG A 253 -6.60 16.61 -1.73
N LEU A 254 -6.39 15.69 -2.68
CA LEU A 254 -7.28 15.43 -3.79
C LEU A 254 -8.25 14.28 -3.44
N LYS A 255 -9.24 14.02 -4.27
CA LYS A 255 -10.13 12.85 -4.15
C LYS A 255 -9.34 11.53 -4.17
N THR A 256 -8.26 11.50 -4.90
CA THR A 256 -7.41 10.33 -5.15
C THR A 256 -6.25 10.16 -4.18
N GLY A 257 -6.08 11.06 -3.23
CA GLY A 257 -5.04 11.00 -2.21
C GLY A 257 -4.42 12.36 -1.91
N LYS A 258 -3.56 12.42 -0.88
CA LYS A 258 -2.74 13.60 -0.58
C LYS A 258 -1.50 13.57 -1.47
N ILE A 259 -1.20 14.70 -2.08
CA ILE A 259 0.08 14.96 -2.74
C ILE A 259 0.77 16.07 -1.94
N GLU A 260 2.02 15.84 -1.55
CA GLU A 260 2.90 16.80 -0.89
C GLU A 260 4.19 16.90 -1.69
N ALA A 261 4.67 18.14 -1.90
CA ALA A 261 5.95 18.42 -2.54
C ALA A 261 6.84 19.22 -1.58
N ASN A 262 8.03 18.69 -1.30
CA ASN A 262 9.09 19.38 -0.61
C ASN A 262 10.10 19.85 -1.66
N ILE A 263 10.28 21.17 -1.79
CA ILE A 263 10.98 21.79 -2.91
C ILE A 263 12.12 22.65 -2.36
N MET A 264 13.31 22.50 -2.90
CA MET A 264 14.43 23.40 -2.69
C MET A 264 14.51 24.34 -3.88
N VAL A 265 14.37 25.63 -3.62
CA VAL A 265 14.50 26.68 -4.63
C VAL A 265 15.67 27.59 -4.26
N GLU A 266 16.62 27.71 -5.16
CA GLU A 266 17.79 28.59 -5.03
C GLU A 266 17.87 29.52 -6.25
N GLN A 267 18.03 30.81 -6.01
CA GLN A 267 18.06 31.82 -7.06
C GLN A 267 16.88 31.76 -8.05
N GLY A 268 15.68 31.34 -7.53
CA GLY A 268 14.47 31.22 -8.35
C GLY A 268 14.38 29.95 -9.20
N VAL A 269 15.29 29.00 -9.02
CA VAL A 269 15.35 27.72 -9.76
C VAL A 269 15.16 26.55 -8.79
N ILE A 270 14.42 25.53 -9.21
CA ILE A 270 14.26 24.28 -8.46
C ILE A 270 15.58 23.52 -8.51
N THR A 271 16.26 23.36 -7.36
CA THR A 271 17.50 22.58 -7.25
C THR A 271 17.24 21.17 -6.73
N ASN A 272 16.15 20.97 -5.99
CA ASN A 272 15.70 19.65 -5.55
C ASN A 272 14.18 19.66 -5.33
N ILE A 273 13.53 18.51 -5.56
CA ILE A 273 12.12 18.32 -5.26
C ILE A 273 11.85 16.86 -4.92
N LYS A 274 11.00 16.62 -3.92
CA LYS A 274 10.55 15.29 -3.55
C LYS A 274 9.05 15.28 -3.27
N PHE A 275 8.38 14.26 -3.82
CA PHE A 275 6.95 14.07 -3.63
C PHE A 275 6.67 13.03 -2.55
N TYR A 276 5.71 13.33 -1.69
CA TYR A 276 5.20 12.46 -0.63
C TYR A 276 3.66 12.40 -0.69
N GLY A 277 3.09 11.34 -0.14
CA GLY A 277 1.65 11.24 -0.01
C GLY A 277 1.11 9.81 -0.02
N ASP A 278 -0.21 9.71 0.00
CA ASP A 278 -0.95 8.45 -0.05
C ASP A 278 -1.62 8.21 -1.43
N PHE A 279 -1.07 8.83 -2.48
CA PHE A 279 -1.48 8.64 -3.86
C PHE A 279 -0.96 7.31 -4.44
N PHE A 280 -1.59 6.87 -5.52
CA PHE A 280 -1.12 5.76 -6.35
C PHE A 280 -0.55 6.30 -7.67
N GLY A 281 0.33 5.54 -8.30
CA GLY A 281 0.87 5.79 -9.63
C GLY A 281 1.58 4.55 -10.16
N VAL A 282 1.52 4.35 -11.46
CA VAL A 282 2.21 3.27 -12.18
C VAL A 282 3.69 3.62 -12.32
N MET A 283 3.96 4.89 -12.62
CA MET A 283 5.31 5.42 -12.82
C MET A 283 5.91 5.96 -11.51
N ASP A 284 7.23 6.08 -11.47
CA ASP A 284 7.93 6.61 -10.31
C ASP A 284 7.94 8.15 -10.31
N VAL A 285 7.43 8.76 -9.26
CA VAL A 285 7.40 10.23 -9.12
C VAL A 285 8.79 10.89 -9.10
N GLU A 286 9.84 10.12 -8.84
CA GLU A 286 11.22 10.59 -8.97
C GLU A 286 11.55 11.01 -10.41
N ASP A 287 10.86 10.46 -11.42
CA ASP A 287 11.07 10.85 -12.81
C ASP A 287 10.50 12.26 -13.10
N ILE A 288 9.36 12.62 -12.48
CA ILE A 288 8.87 14.01 -12.50
C ILE A 288 9.85 14.92 -11.75
N ALA A 289 10.29 14.50 -10.58
CA ALA A 289 11.22 15.28 -9.76
C ALA A 289 12.49 15.64 -10.56
N LYS A 290 13.10 14.65 -11.23
CA LYS A 290 14.29 14.88 -12.07
C LYS A 290 14.04 15.88 -13.20
N LYS A 291 12.86 15.85 -13.83
CA LYS A 291 12.51 16.77 -14.92
C LYS A 291 12.28 18.21 -14.45
N LEU A 292 11.86 18.38 -13.20
CA LEU A 292 11.62 19.70 -12.60
C LEU A 292 12.91 20.35 -12.04
N VAL A 293 13.97 19.59 -11.78
CA VAL A 293 15.27 20.16 -11.38
C VAL A 293 15.84 21.00 -12.53
N GLY A 294 16.29 22.22 -12.20
CA GLY A 294 16.78 23.21 -13.16
C GLY A 294 15.69 24.10 -13.77
N VAL A 295 14.42 23.86 -13.46
CA VAL A 295 13.29 24.67 -13.94
C VAL A 295 13.11 25.89 -13.04
N LYS A 296 12.79 27.06 -13.63
CA LYS A 296 12.43 28.24 -12.85
C LYS A 296 11.16 27.97 -12.03
N TYR A 297 11.16 28.38 -10.77
CA TYR A 297 10.00 28.22 -9.89
C TYR A 297 8.91 29.25 -10.24
N GLN A 298 8.34 29.08 -11.41
CA GLN A 298 7.24 29.89 -11.96
C GLN A 298 6.20 28.97 -12.59
N LYS A 299 4.92 29.33 -12.46
CA LYS A 299 3.80 28.49 -12.87
C LYS A 299 3.88 28.04 -14.35
N GLU A 300 4.21 28.97 -15.22
CA GLU A 300 4.29 28.72 -16.66
C GLU A 300 5.44 27.79 -17.03
N ASP A 301 6.60 27.91 -16.38
CA ASP A 301 7.76 27.07 -16.67
C ASP A 301 7.57 25.65 -16.12
N ILE A 302 7.00 25.51 -14.92
CA ILE A 302 6.62 24.21 -14.32
C ILE A 302 5.55 23.54 -15.19
N LYS A 303 4.51 24.27 -15.60
CA LYS A 303 3.44 23.74 -16.45
C LYS A 303 3.96 23.21 -17.77
N LYS A 304 4.86 23.93 -18.47
CA LYS A 304 5.48 23.48 -19.73
C LYS A 304 6.19 22.12 -19.61
N VAL A 305 6.83 21.85 -18.48
CA VAL A 305 7.48 20.56 -18.24
C VAL A 305 6.44 19.47 -18.00
N LEU A 306 5.43 19.76 -17.19
CA LEU A 306 4.40 18.79 -16.83
C LEU A 306 3.43 18.49 -17.98
N GLU A 307 3.21 19.39 -18.93
CA GLU A 307 2.42 19.16 -20.14
C GLU A 307 2.99 18.03 -21.04
N GLN A 308 4.28 17.73 -20.89
CA GLN A 308 4.96 16.66 -21.64
C GLN A 308 4.87 15.29 -20.93
N ILE A 309 4.13 15.21 -19.83
CA ILE A 309 4.07 14.05 -18.95
C ILE A 309 2.61 13.62 -18.82
N ASP A 310 2.36 12.33 -18.91
CA ASP A 310 1.06 11.79 -18.53
C ASP A 310 0.95 11.78 -16.99
N ILE A 311 0.37 12.84 -16.45
CA ILE A 311 0.22 13.07 -15.01
C ILE A 311 -0.54 11.93 -14.33
N ASN A 312 -1.53 11.34 -15.00
CA ASN A 312 -2.33 10.25 -14.43
C ASN A 312 -1.50 8.98 -14.16
N SER A 313 -0.47 8.73 -14.94
CA SER A 313 0.45 7.61 -14.71
C SER A 313 1.27 7.75 -13.41
N TYR A 314 1.48 8.98 -12.93
CA TYR A 314 2.24 9.26 -11.71
C TYR A 314 1.35 9.52 -10.49
N PHE A 315 0.24 10.23 -10.72
CA PHE A 315 -0.73 10.59 -9.69
C PHE A 315 -2.12 10.20 -10.18
N LEU A 316 -2.49 8.95 -9.95
CA LEU A 316 -3.74 8.36 -10.45
C LEU A 316 -4.94 9.25 -10.14
N GLY A 317 -5.64 9.67 -11.21
CA GLY A 317 -6.85 10.50 -11.13
C GLY A 317 -6.61 11.98 -10.81
N ALA A 318 -5.34 12.45 -10.79
CA ALA A 318 -5.03 13.87 -10.71
C ALA A 318 -4.93 14.48 -12.11
N THR A 319 -5.32 15.74 -12.23
CA THR A 319 -5.16 16.52 -13.46
C THR A 319 -3.84 17.29 -13.47
N LEU A 320 -3.40 17.72 -14.66
CA LEU A 320 -2.24 18.57 -14.83
C LEU A 320 -2.35 19.86 -13.98
N GLU A 321 -3.50 20.53 -14.07
CA GLU A 321 -3.77 21.78 -13.36
C GLU A 321 -3.69 21.59 -11.83
N GLU A 322 -4.26 20.50 -11.31
CA GLU A 322 -4.20 20.19 -9.88
C GLU A 322 -2.75 20.02 -9.40
N VAL A 323 -1.90 19.32 -10.17
CA VAL A 323 -0.50 19.13 -9.81
C VAL A 323 0.31 20.42 -9.93
N VAL A 324 0.09 21.22 -10.99
CA VAL A 324 0.72 22.54 -11.14
C VAL A 324 0.35 23.44 -9.96
N ASP A 325 -0.93 23.53 -9.62
CA ASP A 325 -1.41 24.36 -8.50
C ASP A 325 -0.84 23.90 -7.15
N ILE A 326 -0.67 22.59 -6.95
CA ILE A 326 -0.02 22.08 -5.72
C ILE A 326 1.42 22.57 -5.61
N LEU A 327 2.13 22.67 -6.74
CA LEU A 327 3.54 23.06 -6.71
C LEU A 327 3.77 24.56 -6.47
N VAL A 328 2.82 25.42 -6.87
CA VAL A 328 3.03 26.87 -6.84
C VAL A 328 2.17 27.63 -5.84
N ASP A 329 0.98 27.09 -5.47
CA ASP A 329 0.02 27.71 -4.53
C ASP A 329 0.17 27.13 -3.11
#